data_3566dde422cebecc4b8e1b4957af3166
#
_entry.id   3566dde422cebecc4b8e1b4957af3166
#
_cell.length_a   1.000
_cell.length_b   1.000
_cell.length_c   1.000
_cell.angle_alpha   90.00
_cell.angle_beta   90.00
_cell.angle_gamma   90.00
#
_symmetry.space_group_name_H-M   'P 1'
#
loop_
_entity.id
_entity.type
_entity.pdbx_description
1 polymer ?
#
loop_
_entity_poly.entity_id
_entity_poly.type
_entity_poly.pdbx_seq_one_letter_code
_entity_poly.pdbx_strand_id
1 'polypeptide(L)'
;MIDRSIQYNSRKDHLQMDTSFIKGVVVPILTICDKDEKIDEAKQRAQVDYVIKGGVTGILAFGSNGEFYMLEEDEMERGLKIMVDQAAGRVPVYFGIGAISTKKSCRLAKMAVKNGAAAVSVLQPMFLKPTYDELYNHFKTIAESVPETPMLLYNNPGRVGYTLSAKLVEELAHNVPNIIGMKDTSGDITQT
;
A
#
# COMPACT_ATOMS: atom_id res chain seq x y z
N MET A 1 -33.94 32.74 -9.54
CA MET A 1 -32.89 32.37 -10.48
C MET A 1 -31.59 32.24 -9.71
N ILE A 2 -31.21 31.02 -9.34
CA ILE A 2 -29.99 30.74 -8.60
C ILE A 2 -28.97 30.28 -9.64
N ASP A 3 -27.98 31.12 -9.86
CA ASP A 3 -26.85 30.82 -10.77
C ASP A 3 -25.99 29.69 -10.17
N ARG A 4 -26.05 28.51 -10.81
CA ARG A 4 -25.23 27.36 -10.47
C ARG A 4 -24.06 27.26 -11.44
N SER A 5 -23.24 28.29 -11.53
CA SER A 5 -21.90 28.17 -12.12
C SER A 5 -20.89 27.79 -11.04
N ILE A 6 -20.95 26.55 -10.55
CA ILE A 6 -19.80 25.96 -9.88
C ILE A 6 -18.78 25.71 -11.00
N GLN A 7 -17.87 26.67 -11.17
CA GLN A 7 -16.69 26.47 -11.99
C GLN A 7 -15.88 25.32 -11.40
N TYR A 8 -15.91 24.17 -12.05
CA TYR A 8 -14.91 23.11 -11.92
C TYR A 8 -13.58 23.71 -12.35
N ASN A 9 -12.85 24.24 -11.39
CA ASN A 9 -11.53 24.80 -11.65
C ASN A 9 -10.63 23.66 -12.12
N SER A 10 -10.25 23.75 -13.39
CA SER A 10 -9.46 22.77 -14.13
C SER A 10 -8.25 22.32 -13.31
N ARG A 11 -8.12 21.00 -13.17
CA ARG A 11 -6.87 20.33 -12.76
C ARG A 11 -5.76 20.72 -13.72
N LYS A 12 -5.08 21.84 -13.46
CA LYS A 12 -3.84 22.20 -14.15
C LYS A 12 -2.68 21.76 -13.29
N ASP A 13 -1.84 20.92 -13.87
CA ASP A 13 -0.47 20.60 -13.47
C ASP A 13 -0.25 19.66 -12.26
N HIS A 14 -1.14 18.70 -12.02
CA HIS A 14 -0.71 17.50 -11.31
C HIS A 14 -0.04 16.58 -12.34
N LEU A 15 1.24 16.28 -12.16
CA LEU A 15 1.90 15.16 -12.85
C LEU A 15 0.95 13.96 -12.77
N GLN A 16 0.42 13.57 -13.93
CA GLN A 16 -0.53 12.46 -13.97
C GLN A 16 0.26 11.20 -13.66
N MET A 17 0.11 10.70 -12.42
CA MET A 17 0.80 9.52 -11.96
C MET A 17 0.44 8.33 -12.84
N ASP A 18 1.44 7.60 -13.33
CA ASP A 18 1.17 6.38 -14.08
C ASP A 18 0.61 5.30 -13.16
N THR A 19 -0.65 4.97 -13.35
CA THR A 19 -1.38 3.92 -12.63
C THR A 19 -1.76 2.76 -13.55
N SER A 20 -1.29 2.76 -14.78
CA SER A 20 -1.66 1.77 -15.83
C SER A 20 -1.29 0.33 -15.47
N PHE A 21 -0.30 0.16 -14.58
CA PHE A 21 0.14 -1.13 -14.07
C PHE A 21 -0.79 -1.70 -12.98
N ILE A 22 -1.70 -0.89 -12.42
CA ILE A 22 -2.63 -1.31 -11.36
C ILE A 22 -3.87 -1.93 -12.02
N LYS A 23 -3.77 -3.22 -12.31
CA LYS A 23 -4.83 -3.96 -13.02
C LYS A 23 -4.75 -5.46 -12.73
N GLY A 24 -5.83 -6.16 -13.02
CA GLY A 24 -5.87 -7.64 -12.93
C GLY A 24 -5.76 -8.15 -11.49
N VAL A 25 -4.96 -9.18 -11.28
CA VAL A 25 -4.83 -9.86 -10.00
C VAL A 25 -3.51 -9.49 -9.34
N VAL A 26 -3.58 -8.71 -8.26
CA VAL A 26 -2.44 -8.43 -7.39
C VAL A 26 -2.53 -9.37 -6.17
N VAL A 27 -1.59 -10.30 -6.05
CA VAL A 27 -1.63 -11.31 -4.98
C VAL A 27 -0.77 -10.90 -3.78
N PRO A 28 -1.34 -10.86 -2.55
CA PRO A 28 -0.54 -10.74 -1.34
C PRO A 28 0.13 -12.08 -1.05
N ILE A 29 1.46 -12.11 -1.14
CA ILE A 29 2.27 -13.31 -0.93
C ILE A 29 2.68 -13.48 0.53
N LEU A 30 3.03 -14.71 0.89
CA LEU A 30 3.57 -15.04 2.20
C LEU A 30 5.03 -14.56 2.31
N THR A 31 5.49 -14.33 3.53
CA THR A 31 6.93 -14.26 3.82
C THR A 31 7.37 -15.63 4.30
N ILE A 32 8.29 -16.25 3.58
CA ILE A 32 8.76 -17.59 3.91
C ILE A 32 10.02 -17.47 4.75
N CYS A 33 9.90 -17.83 6.01
CA CYS A 33 11.00 -17.81 6.97
C CYS A 33 11.55 -19.22 7.24
N ASP A 34 12.79 -19.26 7.67
CA ASP A 34 13.43 -20.46 8.22
C ASP A 34 13.11 -20.64 9.71
N LYS A 35 13.76 -21.64 10.36
CA LYS A 35 13.56 -21.93 11.77
C LYS A 35 14.10 -20.85 12.75
N ASP A 36 14.91 -19.95 12.24
CA ASP A 36 15.52 -18.83 12.99
C ASP A 36 14.78 -17.50 12.70
N GLU A 37 13.55 -17.60 12.13
CA GLU A 37 12.66 -16.49 11.77
C GLU A 37 13.26 -15.51 10.73
N LYS A 38 14.25 -15.98 9.94
CA LYS A 38 14.84 -15.23 8.84
C LYS A 38 14.23 -15.62 7.52
N ILE A 39 14.08 -14.65 6.60
CA ILE A 39 13.56 -14.94 5.27
C ILE A 39 14.45 -15.97 4.56
N ASP A 40 13.85 -17.11 4.20
CA ASP A 40 14.47 -18.13 3.36
C ASP A 40 14.47 -17.61 1.91
N GLU A 41 15.60 -17.07 1.48
CA GLU A 41 15.73 -16.43 0.18
C GLU A 41 15.38 -17.35 -0.97
N ALA A 42 15.84 -18.61 -0.93
CA ALA A 42 15.61 -19.56 -2.02
C ALA A 42 14.13 -19.88 -2.18
N LYS A 43 13.44 -20.12 -1.07
CA LYS A 43 12.00 -20.38 -1.10
C LYS A 43 11.19 -19.12 -1.43
N GLN A 44 11.61 -17.95 -0.96
CA GLN A 44 10.95 -16.69 -1.30
C GLN A 44 11.04 -16.42 -2.80
N ARG A 45 12.20 -16.63 -3.42
CA ARG A 45 12.37 -16.51 -4.87
C ARG A 45 11.51 -17.51 -5.64
N ALA A 46 11.46 -18.76 -5.19
CA ALA A 46 10.61 -19.79 -5.78
C ALA A 46 9.12 -19.43 -5.70
N GLN A 47 8.67 -18.83 -4.61
CA GLN A 47 7.29 -18.36 -4.46
C GLN A 47 6.96 -17.22 -5.43
N VAL A 48 7.88 -16.26 -5.61
CA VAL A 48 7.71 -15.17 -6.59
C VAL A 48 7.52 -15.75 -7.99
N ASP A 49 8.37 -16.68 -8.40
CA ASP A 49 8.25 -17.34 -9.71
C ASP A 49 6.95 -18.14 -9.83
N TYR A 50 6.56 -18.83 -8.77
CA TYR A 50 5.31 -19.61 -8.75
C TYR A 50 4.09 -18.76 -9.02
N VAL A 51 3.95 -17.62 -8.32
CA VAL A 51 2.77 -16.75 -8.50
C VAL A 51 2.79 -16.04 -9.86
N ILE A 52 3.97 -15.61 -10.34
CA ILE A 52 4.11 -15.00 -11.67
C ILE A 52 3.73 -16.01 -12.76
N LYS A 53 4.17 -17.27 -12.65
CA LYS A 53 3.78 -18.34 -13.57
C LYS A 53 2.28 -18.62 -13.53
N GLY A 54 1.63 -18.37 -12.38
CA GLY A 54 0.18 -18.43 -12.22
C GLY A 54 -0.60 -17.32 -12.93
N GLY A 55 0.08 -16.33 -13.53
CA GLY A 55 -0.54 -15.27 -14.33
C GLY A 55 -1.00 -14.05 -13.53
N VAL A 56 -0.46 -13.84 -12.33
CA VAL A 56 -0.74 -12.60 -11.56
C VAL A 56 -0.17 -11.38 -12.27
N THR A 57 -0.80 -10.24 -12.08
CA THR A 57 -0.38 -8.96 -12.66
C THR A 57 0.37 -8.06 -11.68
N GLY A 58 0.52 -8.49 -10.44
CA GLY A 58 1.28 -7.81 -9.41
C GLY A 58 1.44 -8.66 -8.15
N ILE A 59 2.43 -8.31 -7.33
CA ILE A 59 2.73 -8.96 -6.06
C ILE A 59 2.65 -7.92 -4.95
N LEU A 60 1.91 -8.20 -3.88
CA LEU A 60 1.94 -7.39 -2.65
C LEU A 60 2.80 -8.09 -1.60
N ALA A 61 4.00 -7.56 -1.37
CA ALA A 61 4.88 -7.97 -0.31
C ALA A 61 4.46 -7.38 1.04
N PHE A 62 4.68 -8.11 2.12
CA PHE A 62 4.47 -7.65 3.50
C PHE A 62 3.07 -7.10 3.79
N GLY A 63 2.05 -7.65 3.13
CA GLY A 63 0.67 -7.49 3.55
C GLY A 63 0.37 -8.32 4.81
N SER A 64 -0.88 -8.37 5.23
CA SER A 64 -1.29 -9.18 6.40
C SER A 64 -0.95 -10.68 6.23
N ASN A 65 -1.05 -11.20 5.00
CA ASN A 65 -0.65 -12.57 4.69
C ASN A 65 0.88 -12.77 4.73
N GLY A 66 1.64 -11.70 4.46
CA GLY A 66 3.10 -11.71 4.55
C GLY A 66 3.62 -11.44 5.96
N GLU A 67 2.75 -11.43 6.96
CA GLU A 67 3.07 -11.36 8.39
C GLU A 67 4.03 -10.21 8.76
N PHE A 68 3.81 -9.03 8.14
CA PHE A 68 4.67 -7.85 8.33
C PHE A 68 4.92 -7.51 9.80
N TYR A 69 3.99 -7.84 10.67
CA TYR A 69 4.04 -7.56 12.11
C TYR A 69 5.05 -8.42 12.88
N MET A 70 5.54 -9.50 12.25
CA MET A 70 6.55 -10.41 12.80
C MET A 70 7.98 -10.05 12.39
N LEU A 71 8.15 -9.06 11.48
CA LEU A 71 9.42 -8.76 10.85
C LEU A 71 10.00 -7.42 11.31
N GLU A 72 11.30 -7.39 11.50
CA GLU A 72 12.04 -6.14 11.69
C GLU A 72 12.23 -5.38 10.37
N GLU A 73 12.49 -4.07 10.45
CA GLU A 73 12.55 -3.20 9.27
C GLU A 73 13.68 -3.61 8.30
N ASP A 74 14.82 -4.06 8.81
CA ASP A 74 15.97 -4.53 8.02
C ASP A 74 15.66 -5.84 7.26
N GLU A 75 14.92 -6.75 7.90
CA GLU A 75 14.49 -8.00 7.26
C GLU A 75 13.42 -7.73 6.19
N MET A 76 12.51 -6.77 6.42
CA MET A 76 11.58 -6.31 5.40
C MET A 76 12.31 -5.68 4.20
N GLU A 77 13.34 -4.87 4.46
CA GLU A 77 14.17 -4.29 3.40
C GLU A 77 14.87 -5.39 2.58
N ARG A 78 15.50 -6.36 3.27
CA ARG A 78 16.15 -7.51 2.63
C ARG A 78 15.15 -8.32 1.78
N GLY A 79 14.00 -8.65 2.34
CA GLY A 79 12.97 -9.41 1.64
C GLY A 79 12.40 -8.69 0.44
N LEU A 80 12.18 -7.36 0.53
CA LEU A 80 11.76 -6.57 -0.63
C LEU A 80 12.77 -6.63 -1.77
N LYS A 81 14.07 -6.47 -1.47
CA LYS A 81 15.14 -6.59 -2.47
C LYS A 81 15.10 -7.93 -3.18
N ILE A 82 14.93 -9.03 -2.41
CA ILE A 82 14.82 -10.39 -2.97
C ILE A 82 13.62 -10.49 -3.92
N MET A 83 12.45 -9.97 -3.50
CA MET A 83 11.22 -10.07 -4.30
C MET A 83 11.27 -9.20 -5.56
N VAL A 84 11.80 -7.98 -5.47
CA VAL A 84 11.96 -7.07 -6.62
C VAL A 84 12.99 -7.63 -7.62
N ASP A 85 14.14 -8.11 -7.12
CA ASP A 85 15.16 -8.74 -7.95
C ASP A 85 14.60 -9.98 -8.66
N GLN A 86 13.90 -10.86 -7.94
CA GLN A 86 13.31 -12.06 -8.53
C GLN A 86 12.17 -11.75 -9.49
N ALA A 87 11.35 -10.73 -9.20
CA ALA A 87 10.31 -10.31 -10.13
C ALA A 87 10.90 -9.80 -11.46
N ALA A 88 12.10 -9.19 -11.41
CA ALA A 88 12.86 -8.75 -12.57
C ALA A 88 12.02 -7.96 -13.60
N GLY A 89 11.13 -7.10 -13.12
CA GLY A 89 10.23 -6.30 -13.96
C GLY A 89 9.10 -7.06 -14.65
N ARG A 90 8.97 -8.38 -14.44
CA ARG A 90 7.86 -9.17 -15.03
C ARG A 90 6.50 -8.77 -14.52
N VAL A 91 6.42 -8.37 -13.25
CA VAL A 91 5.24 -7.80 -12.60
C VAL A 91 5.68 -6.74 -11.59
N PRO A 92 4.87 -5.71 -11.31
CA PRO A 92 5.14 -4.74 -10.26
C PRO A 92 5.09 -5.40 -8.87
N VAL A 93 5.99 -4.96 -7.99
CA VAL A 93 5.99 -5.35 -6.58
C VAL A 93 5.48 -4.16 -5.76
N TYR A 94 4.40 -4.37 -5.05
CA TYR A 94 3.81 -3.45 -4.10
C TYR A 94 4.34 -3.74 -2.70
N PHE A 95 4.46 -2.72 -1.87
CA PHE A 95 4.89 -2.88 -0.49
C PHE A 95 3.77 -2.55 0.50
N GLY A 96 3.46 -3.49 1.39
CA GLY A 96 2.48 -3.31 2.47
C GLY A 96 3.11 -2.60 3.68
N ILE A 97 2.48 -1.53 4.14
CA ILE A 97 2.88 -0.78 5.34
C ILE A 97 1.80 -0.96 6.39
N GLY A 98 2.14 -1.63 7.50
CA GLY A 98 1.25 -1.90 8.62
C GLY A 98 1.74 -1.30 9.95
N ALA A 99 2.52 -0.22 9.90
CA ALA A 99 3.00 0.43 11.12
C ALA A 99 1.94 1.33 11.75
N ILE A 100 1.93 1.37 13.09
CA ILE A 100 0.97 2.19 13.86
C ILE A 100 1.33 3.68 13.78
N SER A 101 2.63 4.03 13.91
CA SER A 101 3.06 5.42 13.92
C SER A 101 3.33 5.97 12.53
N THR A 102 2.91 7.21 12.29
CA THR A 102 3.17 7.94 11.04
C THR A 102 4.66 7.98 10.70
N LYS A 103 5.51 8.24 11.71
CA LYS A 103 6.97 8.31 11.53
C LYS A 103 7.56 6.99 11.03
N LYS A 104 7.11 5.84 11.57
CA LYS A 104 7.54 4.51 11.10
C LYS A 104 7.02 4.24 9.69
N SER A 105 5.76 4.56 9.43
CA SER A 105 5.16 4.40 8.10
C SER A 105 5.90 5.19 7.02
N CYS A 106 6.29 6.44 7.30
CA CYS A 106 7.10 7.25 6.37
C CYS A 106 8.49 6.63 6.12
N ARG A 107 9.15 6.07 7.15
CA ARG A 107 10.45 5.39 6.95
C ARG A 107 10.29 4.16 6.06
N LEU A 108 9.27 3.34 6.32
CA LEU A 108 8.97 2.16 5.51
C LEU A 108 8.62 2.52 4.07
N ALA A 109 7.83 3.57 3.84
CA ALA A 109 7.51 4.06 2.51
C ALA A 109 8.77 4.46 1.73
N LYS A 110 9.64 5.28 2.34
CA LYS A 110 10.91 5.71 1.72
C LYS A 110 11.85 4.52 1.46
N MET A 111 11.94 3.58 2.38
CA MET A 111 12.70 2.35 2.22
C MET A 111 12.17 1.53 1.05
N ALA A 112 10.85 1.36 0.97
CA ALA A 112 10.21 0.60 -0.10
C ALA A 112 10.49 1.19 -1.49
N VAL A 113 10.31 2.50 -1.63
CA VAL A 113 10.60 3.22 -2.89
C VAL A 113 12.05 3.10 -3.29
N LYS A 114 12.97 3.33 -2.35
CA LYS A 114 14.42 3.18 -2.58
C LYS A 114 14.80 1.79 -3.10
N ASN A 115 14.05 0.77 -2.73
CA ASN A 115 14.31 -0.63 -3.09
C ASN A 115 13.38 -1.16 -4.19
N GLY A 116 12.75 -0.28 -4.97
CA GLY A 116 12.07 -0.63 -6.22
C GLY A 116 10.61 -1.06 -6.06
N ALA A 117 9.95 -0.77 -4.95
CA ALA A 117 8.50 -0.95 -4.87
C ALA A 117 7.80 -0.01 -5.86
N ALA A 118 6.90 -0.55 -6.67
CA ALA A 118 6.12 0.20 -7.66
C ALA A 118 5.01 1.06 -7.02
N ALA A 119 4.50 0.63 -5.89
CA ALA A 119 3.49 1.33 -5.10
C ALA A 119 3.54 0.88 -3.64
N VAL A 120 2.94 1.66 -2.75
CA VAL A 120 2.76 1.30 -1.35
C VAL A 120 1.29 1.13 -1.00
N SER A 121 0.98 0.16 -0.14
CA SER A 121 -0.37 -0.07 0.40
C SER A 121 -0.35 0.13 1.91
N VAL A 122 -1.01 1.18 2.39
CA VAL A 122 -0.91 1.62 3.79
C VAL A 122 -2.15 1.21 4.56
N LEU A 123 -1.96 0.27 5.50
CA LEU A 123 -3.00 -0.15 6.44
C LEU A 123 -3.27 0.97 7.44
N GLN A 124 -4.56 1.21 7.73
CA GLN A 124 -4.92 2.12 8.81
C GLN A 124 -4.28 1.70 10.15
N PRO A 125 -3.92 2.65 11.03
CA PRO A 125 -3.35 2.35 12.34
C PRO A 125 -4.22 1.40 13.14
N MET A 126 -3.61 0.40 13.74
CA MET A 126 -4.29 -0.58 14.59
C MET A 126 -4.10 -0.24 16.07
N PHE A 127 -4.81 -0.95 16.93
CA PHE A 127 -4.77 -0.90 18.39
C PHE A 127 -5.64 0.20 19.00
N LEU A 128 -5.42 1.47 18.66
CA LEU A 128 -6.30 2.58 19.05
C LEU A 128 -6.91 3.20 17.81
N LYS A 129 -8.20 3.50 17.87
CA LYS A 129 -8.90 4.19 16.78
C LYS A 129 -8.56 5.67 16.84
N PRO A 130 -7.87 6.22 15.82
CA PRO A 130 -7.64 7.66 15.73
C PRO A 130 -8.91 8.43 15.41
N THR A 131 -8.88 9.73 15.66
CA THR A 131 -9.92 10.67 15.18
C THR A 131 -9.83 10.81 13.66
N TYR A 132 -10.85 11.45 13.07
CA TYR A 132 -10.87 11.75 11.63
C TYR A 132 -9.64 12.54 11.18
N ASP A 133 -9.34 13.64 11.88
CA ASP A 133 -8.24 14.53 11.53
C ASP A 133 -6.87 13.85 11.70
N GLU A 134 -6.72 13.01 12.71
CA GLU A 134 -5.50 12.21 12.91
C GLU A 134 -5.30 11.22 11.78
N LEU A 135 -6.36 10.50 11.33
CA LEU A 135 -6.29 9.60 10.18
C LEU A 135 -5.96 10.34 8.89
N TYR A 136 -6.63 11.47 8.64
CA TYR A 136 -6.36 12.29 7.48
C TYR A 136 -4.90 12.72 7.44
N ASN A 137 -4.40 13.29 8.53
CA ASN A 137 -3.02 13.74 8.63
C ASN A 137 -2.02 12.58 8.55
N HIS A 138 -2.34 11.42 9.12
CA HIS A 138 -1.52 10.21 9.04
C HIS A 138 -1.29 9.80 7.57
N PHE A 139 -2.36 9.57 6.81
CA PHE A 139 -2.25 9.15 5.42
C PHE A 139 -1.62 10.22 4.52
N LYS A 140 -2.03 11.47 4.69
CA LYS A 140 -1.45 12.61 3.96
C LYS A 140 0.06 12.70 4.17
N THR A 141 0.52 12.68 5.42
CA THR A 141 1.95 12.78 5.73
C THR A 141 2.76 11.62 5.14
N ILE A 142 2.21 10.41 5.14
CA ILE A 142 2.89 9.26 4.52
C ILE A 142 2.98 9.45 3.01
N ALA A 143 1.89 9.82 2.36
CA ALA A 143 1.83 10.06 0.92
C ALA A 143 2.80 11.18 0.49
N GLU A 144 2.80 12.30 1.21
CA GLU A 144 3.72 13.42 0.96
C GLU A 144 5.21 13.05 1.20
N SER A 145 5.49 12.01 1.97
CA SER A 145 6.86 11.53 2.19
C SER A 145 7.45 10.80 0.97
N VAL A 146 6.61 10.37 0.03
CA VAL A 146 6.94 9.67 -1.23
C VAL A 146 6.05 10.17 -2.38
N PRO A 147 6.11 11.46 -2.73
CA PRO A 147 5.11 12.11 -3.58
C PRO A 147 5.03 11.56 -5.01
N GLU A 148 6.12 10.97 -5.50
CA GLU A 148 6.20 10.39 -6.85
C GLU A 148 5.73 8.91 -6.90
N THR A 149 5.32 8.34 -5.75
CA THR A 149 4.95 6.92 -5.66
C THR A 149 3.47 6.75 -5.43
N PRO A 150 2.77 5.93 -6.24
CA PRO A 150 1.38 5.59 -6.00
C PRO A 150 1.15 4.98 -4.62
N MET A 151 0.16 5.48 -3.91
CA MET A 151 -0.23 4.98 -2.60
C MET A 151 -1.69 4.52 -2.61
N LEU A 152 -1.91 3.32 -2.12
CA LEU A 152 -3.22 2.74 -1.88
C LEU A 152 -3.53 2.81 -0.38
N LEU A 153 -4.69 3.32 -0.02
CA LEU A 153 -5.22 3.14 1.33
C LEU A 153 -5.57 1.66 1.53
N TYR A 154 -5.39 1.15 2.73
CA TYR A 154 -5.82 -0.21 3.04
C TYR A 154 -6.81 -0.22 4.20
N ASN A 155 -8.08 -0.55 3.88
CA ASN A 155 -9.16 -0.71 4.83
C ASN A 155 -9.29 -2.18 5.22
N ASN A 156 -9.03 -2.50 6.50
CA ASN A 156 -9.17 -3.86 7.03
C ASN A 156 -9.80 -3.84 8.43
N PRO A 157 -11.10 -3.59 8.53
CA PRO A 157 -11.79 -3.48 9.82
C PRO A 157 -11.70 -4.73 10.67
N GLY A 158 -11.63 -5.91 10.05
CA GLY A 158 -11.49 -7.18 10.76
C GLY A 158 -10.16 -7.34 11.53
N ARG A 159 -9.14 -6.57 11.18
CA ARG A 159 -7.83 -6.60 11.85
C ARG A 159 -7.57 -5.38 12.74
N VAL A 160 -8.13 -4.23 12.38
CA VAL A 160 -7.85 -2.97 13.09
C VAL A 160 -8.99 -2.50 13.98
N GLY A 161 -10.18 -3.08 13.85
CA GLY A 161 -11.34 -2.81 14.71
C GLY A 161 -12.19 -1.62 14.31
N TYR A 162 -11.92 -0.96 13.19
CA TYR A 162 -12.74 0.14 12.65
C TYR A 162 -12.57 0.26 11.13
N THR A 163 -13.54 0.92 10.49
CA THR A 163 -13.58 1.15 9.04
C THR A 163 -13.18 2.58 8.70
N LEU A 164 -12.46 2.77 7.59
CA LEU A 164 -12.26 4.08 6.97
C LEU A 164 -13.59 4.57 6.42
N SER A 165 -14.01 5.80 6.74
CA SER A 165 -15.23 6.34 6.18
C SER A 165 -15.05 6.73 4.71
N ALA A 166 -16.08 6.57 3.89
CA ALA A 166 -16.07 6.99 2.49
C ALA A 166 -15.68 8.47 2.34
N LYS A 167 -16.19 9.34 3.24
CA LYS A 167 -15.80 10.77 3.27
C LYS A 167 -14.29 10.96 3.42
N LEU A 168 -13.63 10.22 4.31
CA LEU A 168 -12.18 10.32 4.51
C LEU A 168 -11.42 9.88 3.26
N VAL A 169 -11.84 8.77 2.66
CA VAL A 169 -11.23 8.25 1.43
C VAL A 169 -11.38 9.25 0.28
N GLU A 170 -12.57 9.80 0.10
CA GLU A 170 -12.87 10.82 -0.91
C GLU A 170 -12.00 12.07 -0.72
N GLU A 171 -11.96 12.63 0.49
CA GLU A 171 -11.15 13.83 0.77
C GLU A 171 -9.66 13.58 0.54
N LEU A 172 -9.13 12.42 0.95
CA LEU A 172 -7.73 12.06 0.68
C LEU A 172 -7.46 11.91 -0.82
N ALA A 173 -8.32 11.23 -1.56
CA ALA A 173 -8.18 11.04 -3.00
C ALA A 173 -8.24 12.34 -3.79
N HIS A 174 -9.01 13.33 -3.34
CA HIS A 174 -9.09 14.65 -3.97
C HIS A 174 -7.92 15.56 -3.63
N ASN A 175 -7.42 15.51 -2.39
CA ASN A 175 -6.47 16.48 -1.88
C ASN A 175 -5.02 16.01 -1.90
N VAL A 176 -4.78 14.70 -2.07
CA VAL A 176 -3.44 14.10 -2.04
C VAL A 176 -3.19 13.34 -3.35
N PRO A 177 -2.48 13.93 -4.30
CA PRO A 177 -2.42 13.47 -5.68
C PRO A 177 -1.93 12.03 -5.89
N ASN A 178 -1.06 11.54 -5.01
CA ASN A 178 -0.52 10.19 -5.10
C ASN A 178 -1.31 9.14 -4.30
N ILE A 179 -2.40 9.52 -3.64
CA ILE A 179 -3.38 8.55 -3.15
C ILE A 179 -4.34 8.21 -4.30
N ILE A 180 -4.13 7.03 -4.88
CA ILE A 180 -4.71 6.65 -6.17
C ILE A 180 -5.85 5.63 -6.06
N GLY A 181 -6.14 5.14 -4.87
CA GLY A 181 -7.17 4.14 -4.65
C GLY A 181 -7.14 3.51 -3.27
N MET A 182 -7.95 2.49 -3.11
CA MET A 182 -8.07 1.76 -1.86
C MET A 182 -8.08 0.24 -2.09
N LYS A 183 -7.38 -0.49 -1.23
CA LYS A 183 -7.60 -1.94 -1.04
C LYS A 183 -8.62 -2.09 0.09
N ASP A 184 -9.77 -2.68 -0.21
CA ASP A 184 -10.80 -2.95 0.79
C ASP A 184 -10.94 -4.45 1.08
N THR A 185 -11.00 -4.80 2.35
CA THR A 185 -11.26 -6.16 2.85
C THR A 185 -12.38 -6.20 3.89
N SER A 186 -13.25 -5.18 3.90
CA SER A 186 -14.42 -5.13 4.79
C SER A 186 -15.46 -6.19 4.41
N GLY A 187 -15.55 -6.54 3.11
CA GLY A 187 -16.64 -7.36 2.57
C GLY A 187 -17.97 -6.61 2.47
N ASP A 188 -17.98 -5.30 2.71
CA ASP A 188 -19.17 -4.45 2.65
C ASP A 188 -19.21 -3.70 1.31
N ILE A 189 -20.02 -4.22 0.38
CA ILE A 189 -20.18 -3.64 -0.97
C ILE A 189 -20.78 -2.23 -0.93
N THR A 190 -21.39 -1.83 0.17
CA THR A 190 -21.96 -0.48 0.29
C THR A 190 -20.89 0.59 0.57
N GLN A 191 -19.67 0.17 0.89
CA GLN A 191 -18.51 1.04 1.14
C GLN A 191 -17.70 1.34 -0.14
N THR A 192 -17.94 0.59 -1.21
CA THR A 192 -17.26 0.70 -2.50
C THR A 192 -18.19 1.29 -3.54
#